data_48e7585a6c218fa0930273344945a72c
#
_entry.id   48e7585a6c218fa0930273344945a72c
#
_cell.length_a   1.000
_cell.length_b   1.000
_cell.length_c   1.000
_cell.angle_alpha   90.00
_cell.angle_beta   90.00
_cell.angle_gamma   90.00
#
_symmetry.space_group_name_H-M   'P 1'
#
loop_
_entity.id
_entity.type
_entity.pdbx_description
1 polymer ?
#
loop_
_entity_poly.entity_id
_entity_poly.type
_entity_poly.pdbx_seq_one_letter_code
_entity_poly.pdbx_strand_id
1 'polypeptide(L)'
;MSQGYLTTHVLDTARGCPAAGLAIDLYRIEGDVRVHLARKVTNDDGRTDAPILPQGQFAAGIYELEFHAGAYLDATGTPPEAPRFLDIVPIRFGISDAAAHYHVPLLLSPFG
;
A
#
# COMPACT_ATOMS: atom_id res chain seq x y z
N MET A 1 -21.09 15.49 -1.90
CA MET A 1 -19.69 15.54 -2.31
C MET A 1 -18.86 14.66 -1.41
N SER A 2 -17.98 13.86 -1.99
CA SER A 2 -17.15 12.94 -1.20
C SER A 2 -16.11 13.71 -0.39
N GLN A 3 -16.00 13.41 0.91
CA GLN A 3 -15.02 13.99 1.82
C GLN A 3 -13.96 12.96 2.21
N GLY A 4 -14.11 11.71 1.75
CA GLY A 4 -13.23 10.63 2.13
C GLY A 4 -11.87 10.65 1.45
N TYR A 5 -10.92 9.94 2.03
CA TYR A 5 -9.59 9.75 1.45
C TYR A 5 -8.95 8.50 2.02
N LEU A 6 -7.95 8.00 1.31
CA LEU A 6 -7.25 6.77 1.67
C LEU A 6 -5.80 7.06 1.99
N THR A 7 -5.35 6.56 3.13
CA THR A 7 -3.94 6.66 3.54
C THR A 7 -3.39 5.28 3.89
N THR A 8 -2.07 5.16 3.92
CA THR A 8 -1.37 3.95 4.30
C THR A 8 -0.16 4.29 5.16
N HIS A 9 0.34 3.30 5.88
CA HIS A 9 1.53 3.44 6.71
C HIS A 9 2.22 2.08 6.77
N VAL A 10 3.47 2.00 6.36
CA VAL A 10 4.22 0.75 6.32
C VAL A 10 5.32 0.81 7.38
N LEU A 11 5.32 -0.18 8.26
CA LEU A 11 6.32 -0.32 9.31
C LEU A 11 7.15 -1.57 9.05
N ASP A 12 8.46 -1.42 9.05
CA ASP A 12 9.42 -2.53 8.94
C ASP A 12 9.69 -3.03 10.35
N THR A 13 8.98 -4.07 10.76
CA THR A 13 9.06 -4.57 12.13
C THR A 13 10.36 -5.31 12.42
N ALA A 14 11.02 -5.84 11.40
CA ALA A 14 12.31 -6.50 11.57
C ALA A 14 13.43 -5.51 11.88
N ARG A 15 13.36 -4.29 11.27
CA ARG A 15 14.33 -3.24 11.50
C ARG A 15 13.92 -2.24 12.57
N GLY A 16 12.66 -2.33 13.04
CA GLY A 16 12.13 -1.44 14.07
C GLY A 16 11.97 0.00 13.62
N CYS A 17 11.66 0.24 12.34
CA CYS A 17 11.54 1.59 11.79
C CYS A 17 10.46 1.64 10.69
N PRO A 18 10.01 2.85 10.30
CA PRO A 18 9.14 2.98 9.13
C PRO A 18 9.83 2.48 7.86
N ALA A 19 9.05 1.92 6.95
CA ALA A 19 9.57 1.43 5.67
C ALA A 19 9.57 2.57 4.65
N ALA A 20 10.73 3.19 4.47
CA ALA A 20 10.93 4.27 3.50
C ALA A 20 11.32 3.70 2.14
N GLY A 21 10.86 4.32 1.06
CA GLY A 21 11.23 3.92 -0.31
C GLY A 21 10.51 2.68 -0.82
N LEU A 22 9.39 2.32 -0.22
CA LEU A 22 8.60 1.16 -0.64
C LEU A 22 7.53 1.61 -1.65
N ALA A 23 7.51 1.00 -2.82
CA ALA A 23 6.55 1.34 -3.86
C ALA A 23 5.21 0.65 -3.60
N ILE A 24 4.12 1.37 -3.87
CA ILE A 24 2.76 0.91 -3.67
C ILE A 24 1.93 1.26 -4.90
N ASP A 25 1.21 0.28 -5.44
CA ASP A 25 0.26 0.50 -6.52
C ASP A 25 -1.16 0.36 -5.98
N LEU A 26 -2.05 1.24 -6.42
CA LEU A 26 -3.47 1.20 -6.07
C LEU A 26 -4.28 0.84 -7.29
N TYR A 27 -5.18 -0.12 -7.13
CA TYR A 27 -6.11 -0.57 -8.16
C TYR A 27 -7.55 -0.46 -7.69
N ARG A 28 -8.45 -0.19 -8.63
CA ARG A 28 -9.88 -0.44 -8.45
C ARG A 28 -10.21 -1.80 -9.03
N ILE A 29 -11.01 -2.58 -8.30
CA ILE A 29 -11.44 -3.89 -8.75
C ILE A 29 -12.83 -3.76 -9.35
N GLU A 30 -12.97 -4.09 -10.63
CA GLU A 30 -14.24 -4.03 -11.36
C GLU A 30 -14.49 -5.40 -11.99
N GLY A 31 -15.21 -6.27 -11.25
CA GLY A 31 -15.39 -7.65 -11.66
C GLY A 31 -14.07 -8.40 -11.72
N ASP A 32 -13.69 -8.87 -12.89
CA ASP A 32 -12.43 -9.59 -13.10
C ASP A 32 -11.30 -8.65 -13.54
N VAL A 33 -11.55 -7.34 -13.61
CA VAL A 33 -10.61 -6.36 -14.15
C VAL A 33 -10.03 -5.53 -13.01
N ARG A 34 -8.71 -5.30 -13.05
CA ARG A 34 -8.04 -4.37 -12.17
C ARG A 34 -7.70 -3.10 -12.96
N VAL A 35 -8.14 -1.96 -12.46
CA VAL A 35 -7.86 -0.66 -13.08
C VAL A 35 -6.83 0.05 -12.22
N HIS A 36 -5.64 0.31 -12.78
CA HIS A 36 -4.57 1.02 -12.06
C HIS A 36 -4.96 2.48 -11.86
N LEU A 37 -4.93 2.94 -10.61
CA LEU A 37 -5.32 4.29 -10.26
C LEU A 37 -4.14 5.17 -9.89
N ALA A 38 -3.13 4.63 -9.17
CA ALA A 38 -2.02 5.43 -8.67
C ALA A 38 -0.83 4.56 -8.33
N ARG A 39 0.35 5.16 -8.37
CA ARG A 39 1.58 4.58 -7.84
C ARG A 39 2.25 5.62 -6.97
N LYS A 40 2.59 5.24 -5.75
CA LYS A 40 3.26 6.09 -4.77
C LYS A 40 4.46 5.35 -4.17
N VAL A 41 5.39 6.10 -3.60
CA VAL A 41 6.53 5.54 -2.87
C VAL A 41 6.51 6.14 -1.47
N THR A 42 6.72 5.31 -0.46
CA THR A 42 6.69 5.79 0.92
C THR A 42 7.85 6.73 1.21
N ASN A 43 7.57 7.70 2.07
CA ASN A 43 8.57 8.65 2.57
C ASN A 43 9.28 8.09 3.81
N ASP A 44 10.09 8.94 4.49
CA ASP A 44 10.85 8.52 5.67
C ASP A 44 9.98 8.08 6.84
N ASP A 45 8.71 8.47 6.86
CA ASP A 45 7.76 8.05 7.88
C ASP A 45 7.04 6.74 7.52
N GLY A 46 7.31 6.16 6.34
CA GLY A 46 6.60 4.99 5.85
C GLY A 46 5.20 5.31 5.34
N ARG A 47 4.92 6.58 5.08
CA ARG A 47 3.63 7.07 4.56
C ARG A 47 3.82 7.64 3.17
N THR A 48 2.75 7.99 2.50
CA THR A 48 2.82 8.74 1.24
C THR A 48 2.68 10.24 1.56
N ASP A 49 3.32 11.09 0.75
CA ASP A 49 3.31 12.56 0.99
C ASP A 49 1.90 13.15 0.87
N ALA A 50 1.02 12.48 0.14
CA ALA A 50 -0.38 12.86 -0.02
C ALA A 50 -1.23 11.59 0.06
N PRO A 51 -2.55 11.70 0.31
CA PRO A 51 -3.42 10.52 0.31
C PRO A 51 -3.25 9.75 -1.01
N ILE A 52 -3.19 8.41 -0.91
CA ILE A 52 -2.98 7.57 -2.09
C ILE A 52 -4.20 7.59 -3.01
N LEU A 53 -5.38 7.85 -2.44
CA LEU A 53 -6.60 8.13 -3.18
C LEU A 53 -7.17 9.44 -2.62
N PRO A 54 -7.05 10.55 -3.37
CA PRO A 54 -7.43 11.87 -2.88
C PRO A 54 -8.95 12.06 -2.90
N GLN A 55 -9.41 13.06 -2.15
CA GLN A 55 -10.84 13.33 -1.94
C GLN A 55 -11.64 13.41 -3.23
N GLY A 56 -11.10 14.04 -4.27
CA GLY A 56 -11.83 14.22 -5.54
C GLY A 56 -12.06 12.93 -6.32
N GLN A 57 -11.35 11.86 -5.97
CA GLN A 57 -11.42 10.57 -6.66
C GLN A 57 -11.94 9.46 -5.75
N PHE A 58 -12.26 9.78 -4.50
CA PHE A 58 -12.64 8.79 -3.51
C PHE A 58 -14.10 8.38 -3.70
N ALA A 59 -14.35 7.09 -3.88
CA ALA A 59 -15.68 6.56 -4.09
C ALA A 59 -15.82 5.19 -3.45
N ALA A 60 -17.06 4.80 -3.14
CA ALA A 60 -17.33 3.46 -2.63
C ALA A 60 -16.99 2.42 -3.69
N GLY A 61 -16.51 1.27 -3.26
CA GLY A 61 -16.13 0.19 -4.15
C GLY A 61 -15.08 -0.71 -3.55
N ILE A 62 -14.55 -1.63 -4.37
CA ILE A 62 -13.52 -2.56 -3.97
C ILE A 62 -12.20 -2.12 -4.57
N TYR A 63 -11.16 -2.12 -3.74
CA TYR A 63 -9.81 -1.65 -4.11
C TYR A 63 -8.76 -2.65 -3.67
N GLU A 64 -7.58 -2.53 -4.25
CA GLU A 64 -6.44 -3.36 -3.86
C GLU A 64 -5.17 -2.53 -3.86
N LEU A 65 -4.44 -2.60 -2.75
CA LEU A 65 -3.08 -2.05 -2.66
C LEU A 65 -2.10 -3.18 -2.88
N GLU A 66 -1.11 -2.95 -3.75
CA GLU A 66 0.01 -3.87 -3.94
C GLU A 66 1.27 -3.22 -3.39
N PHE A 67 1.82 -3.79 -2.33
CA PHE A 67 3.04 -3.32 -1.70
C PHE A 67 4.22 -4.10 -2.28
N HIS A 68 5.19 -3.40 -2.85
CA HIS A 68 6.37 -4.03 -3.45
C HIS A 68 7.41 -4.34 -2.37
N ALA A 69 7.07 -5.29 -1.51
CA ALA A 69 7.88 -5.63 -0.34
C ALA A 69 9.22 -6.25 -0.74
N GLY A 70 9.23 -7.13 -1.75
CA GLY A 70 10.46 -7.80 -2.17
C GLY A 70 11.54 -6.82 -2.62
N ALA A 71 11.17 -5.85 -3.45
CA ALA A 71 12.10 -4.82 -3.91
C ALA A 71 12.61 -3.96 -2.74
N TYR A 72 11.73 -3.63 -1.80
CA TYR A 72 12.13 -2.90 -0.60
C TYR A 72 13.13 -3.70 0.24
N LEU A 73 12.87 -5.00 0.45
CA LEU A 73 13.77 -5.85 1.23
C LEU A 73 15.13 -5.99 0.55
N ASP A 74 15.16 -6.10 -0.78
CA ASP A 74 16.42 -6.11 -1.53
C ASP A 74 17.21 -4.82 -1.32
N ALA A 75 16.53 -3.68 -1.42
CA ALA A 75 17.15 -2.37 -1.29
C ALA A 75 17.69 -2.10 0.13
N THR A 76 17.11 -2.73 1.14
CA THR A 76 17.51 -2.52 2.54
C THR A 76 18.43 -3.61 3.08
N GLY A 77 18.93 -4.49 2.21
CA GLY A 77 19.99 -5.43 2.55
C GLY A 77 19.55 -6.74 3.17
N THR A 78 18.26 -7.07 3.13
CA THR A 78 17.79 -8.41 3.52
C THR A 78 18.35 -9.42 2.53
N PRO A 79 18.97 -10.55 3.01
CA PRO A 79 19.55 -11.54 2.11
C PRO A 79 18.54 -12.02 1.07
N PRO A 80 18.91 -12.05 -0.22
CA PRO A 80 17.97 -12.41 -1.27
C PRO A 80 17.64 -13.90 -1.28
N GLU A 81 16.40 -14.19 -1.68
CA GLU A 81 15.95 -15.54 -1.98
C GLU A 81 15.29 -15.52 -3.38
N ALA A 82 15.28 -16.64 -4.06
CA ALA A 82 14.71 -16.73 -5.42
C ALA A 82 13.78 -17.96 -5.51
N PRO A 83 12.46 -17.80 -5.34
CA PRO A 83 11.75 -16.56 -5.07
C PRO A 83 11.79 -16.17 -3.59
N ARG A 84 11.61 -14.87 -3.33
CA ARG A 84 11.50 -14.34 -1.97
C ARG A 84 10.15 -14.75 -1.38
N PHE A 85 10.11 -15.07 -0.08
CA PHE A 85 8.88 -15.53 0.59
C PHE A 85 7.76 -14.47 0.48
N LEU A 86 8.06 -13.22 0.81
CA LEU A 86 7.13 -12.11 0.59
C LEU A 86 7.70 -11.19 -0.49
N ASP A 87 7.03 -11.13 -1.62
CA ASP A 87 7.41 -10.26 -2.74
C ASP A 87 6.37 -9.15 -2.91
N ILE A 88 5.37 -9.37 -3.76
CA ILE A 88 4.25 -8.42 -3.88
C ILE A 88 3.20 -8.81 -2.84
N VAL A 89 2.86 -7.89 -1.95
CA VAL A 89 1.85 -8.13 -0.92
C VAL A 89 0.58 -7.39 -1.29
N PRO A 90 -0.47 -8.09 -1.76
CA PRO A 90 -1.73 -7.45 -2.08
C PRO A 90 -2.65 -7.40 -0.86
N ILE A 91 -3.32 -6.28 -0.68
CA ILE A 91 -4.39 -6.15 0.31
C ILE A 91 -5.61 -5.63 -0.42
N ARG A 92 -6.64 -6.48 -0.53
CA ARG A 92 -7.92 -6.10 -1.13
C ARG A 92 -8.87 -5.69 -0.02
N PHE A 93 -9.55 -4.57 -0.22
CA PHE A 93 -10.44 -4.02 0.80
C PHE A 93 -11.61 -3.30 0.16
N GLY A 94 -12.66 -3.06 0.96
CA GLY A 94 -13.84 -2.35 0.50
C GLY A 94 -13.96 -0.98 1.12
N ILE A 95 -14.41 -0.01 0.36
CA ILE A 95 -14.81 1.30 0.84
C ILE A 95 -16.33 1.37 0.73
N SER A 96 -17.01 1.43 1.86
CA SER A 96 -18.47 1.52 1.88
C SER A 96 -18.97 2.94 2.14
N ASP A 97 -18.18 3.78 2.78
CA ASP A 97 -18.53 5.14 3.12
C ASP A 97 -17.59 6.13 2.44
N ALA A 98 -18.07 6.74 1.36
CA ALA A 98 -17.26 7.69 0.58
C ALA A 98 -16.94 8.98 1.34
N ALA A 99 -17.52 9.20 2.53
CA ALA A 99 -17.22 10.36 3.36
C ALA A 99 -16.19 10.08 4.44
N ALA A 100 -15.75 8.83 4.61
CA ALA A 100 -14.86 8.44 5.69
C ALA A 100 -13.39 8.44 5.28
N HIS A 101 -12.49 8.58 6.27
CA HIS A 101 -11.07 8.35 6.09
C HIS A 101 -10.79 6.86 6.32
N TYR A 102 -10.22 6.20 5.31
CA TYR A 102 -9.78 4.82 5.42
C TYR A 102 -8.26 4.79 5.54
N HIS A 103 -7.77 3.96 6.45
CA HIS A 103 -6.33 3.80 6.68
C HIS A 103 -5.99 2.32 6.62
N VAL A 104 -5.07 1.95 5.72
CA VAL A 104 -4.66 0.56 5.52
C VAL A 104 -3.19 0.45 5.88
N PRO A 105 -2.86 0.08 7.13
CA PRO A 105 -1.47 -0.08 7.54
C PRO A 105 -0.93 -1.46 7.17
N LEU A 106 0.38 -1.55 6.97
CA LEU A 106 1.08 -2.81 6.76
C LEU A 106 2.24 -2.93 7.75
N LEU A 107 2.25 -4.01 8.52
CA LEU A 107 3.40 -4.37 9.36
C LEU A 107 4.18 -5.44 8.60
N LEU A 108 5.40 -5.11 8.20
CA LEU A 108 6.19 -5.95 7.31
C LEU A 108 7.40 -6.54 8.03
N SER A 109 7.60 -7.85 7.84
CA SER A 109 8.87 -8.51 8.09
C SER A 109 9.16 -9.45 6.92
N PRO A 110 10.41 -9.99 6.79
CA PRO A 110 10.72 -10.86 5.64
C PRO A 110 9.84 -12.10 5.52
N PHE A 111 9.25 -12.56 6.60
CA PHE A 111 8.45 -13.78 6.62
C PHE A 111 7.04 -13.62 7.21
N GLY A 112 6.54 -12.40 7.35
CA GLY A 112 5.18 -12.25 7.83
C GLY A 112 4.85 -10.97 8.62
#